data_71dd7bb5bfba87954b8b00f15479ad1d
#
_entry.id   71dd7bb5bfba87954b8b00f15479ad1d
#
_cell.length_a   1.000
_cell.length_b   1.000
_cell.length_c   1.000
_cell.angle_alpha   90.00
_cell.angle_beta   90.00
_cell.angle_gamma   90.00
#
_symmetry.space_group_name_H-M   'P 1'
#
loop_
_entity.id
_entity.type
_entity.pdbx_description
1 polymer ?
#
loop_
_entity_poly.entity_id
_entity_poly.type
_entity_poly.pdbx_seq_one_letter_code
_entity_poly.pdbx_strand_id
1 'polypeptide(L)'
;MLRQFLKSKFHRAFITAADVEYEGSIEIPGNLMDEVGLTEGEKVLVASITSGNRLETYAQRGPDGIEFIINGGAAHRITKGERVTIMAWGLSEGPIVAERIVMNEKNEIIDRSGPKKDV
;
A
#
# COMPACT_ATOMS: atom_id res chain seq x y z
N MET A 1 -26.44 6.54 4.27
CA MET A 1 -25.51 7.05 3.25
C MET A 1 -24.16 6.38 3.40
N LEU A 2 -23.66 5.83 2.33
CA LEU A 2 -22.33 5.22 2.33
C LEU A 2 -21.25 6.30 2.20
N ARG A 3 -20.21 6.18 2.99
CA ARG A 3 -19.06 7.08 2.98
C ARG A 3 -17.80 6.26 2.82
N GLN A 4 -16.76 6.88 2.27
CA GLN A 4 -15.45 6.26 2.17
C GLN A 4 -14.66 6.52 3.45
N PHE A 5 -14.24 5.43 4.10
CA PHE A 5 -13.38 5.51 5.28
C PHE A 5 -12.07 4.82 5.00
N LEU A 6 -11.01 5.30 5.60
CA LEU A 6 -9.71 4.64 5.52
C LEU A 6 -9.84 3.21 6.09
N LYS A 7 -9.46 2.24 5.30
CA LYS A 7 -9.57 0.81 5.62
C LYS A 7 -8.20 0.17 5.86
N SER A 8 -7.25 0.49 4.99
CA SER A 8 -5.92 -0.14 4.99
C SER A 8 -4.86 0.93 4.77
N LYS A 9 -3.74 0.85 5.50
CA LYS A 9 -2.66 1.81 5.32
C LYS A 9 -1.31 1.17 5.61
N PHE A 10 -0.39 1.36 4.62
CA PHE A 10 1.04 1.15 4.84
C PHE A 10 1.67 2.53 5.00
N HIS A 11 2.32 2.77 6.11
CA HIS A 11 3.05 4.03 6.32
C HIS A 11 4.55 3.76 6.24
N ARG A 12 5.23 4.53 5.37
CA ARG A 12 6.68 4.49 5.19
C ARG A 12 7.19 3.21 4.54
N ALA A 13 6.44 2.66 3.60
CA ALA A 13 6.94 1.56 2.78
C ALA A 13 8.01 2.10 1.80
N PHE A 14 9.06 1.32 1.60
CA PHE A 14 10.09 1.63 0.60
C PHE A 14 9.78 0.94 -0.71
N ILE A 15 9.87 1.70 -1.79
CA ILE A 15 9.77 1.16 -3.14
C ILE A 15 11.11 0.52 -3.48
N THR A 16 11.13 -0.79 -3.63
CA THR A 16 12.37 -1.54 -3.85
C THR A 16 12.74 -1.70 -5.31
N ALA A 17 11.76 -1.53 -6.20
CA ALA A 17 11.98 -1.60 -7.65
C ALA A 17 10.90 -0.84 -8.40
N ALA A 18 11.18 -0.47 -9.64
CA ALA A 18 10.21 0.16 -10.53
C ALA A 18 10.45 -0.34 -11.94
N ASP A 19 9.37 -0.65 -12.68
CA ASP A 19 9.43 -1.19 -14.03
C ASP A 19 8.39 -0.52 -14.91
N VAL A 20 8.81 0.42 -15.74
CA VAL A 20 7.92 1.18 -16.63
C VAL A 20 7.33 0.33 -17.75
N GLU A 21 7.95 -0.79 -18.07
CA GLU A 21 7.53 -1.64 -19.18
C GLU A 21 6.45 -2.66 -18.78
N TYR A 22 6.20 -2.81 -17.50
CA TYR A 22 5.20 -3.76 -17.00
C TYR A 22 3.84 -3.07 -16.88
N GLU A 23 2.75 -3.85 -16.83
CA GLU A 23 1.41 -3.30 -16.66
C GLU A 23 1.29 -2.48 -15.38
N GLY A 24 0.61 -1.33 -15.47
CA GLY A 24 0.46 -0.41 -14.34
C GLY A 24 -0.17 -1.07 -13.13
N SER A 25 0.55 -1.03 -12.01
CA SER A 25 0.10 -1.56 -10.72
C SER A 25 1.13 -1.23 -9.65
N ILE A 26 0.79 -1.49 -8.40
CA ILE A 26 1.80 -1.60 -7.35
C ILE A 26 1.80 -3.02 -6.82
N GLU A 27 2.91 -3.71 -6.95
CA GLU A 27 3.07 -5.05 -6.41
C GLU A 27 3.48 -4.96 -4.95
N ILE A 28 2.74 -5.65 -4.09
CA ILE A 28 2.91 -5.60 -2.64
C ILE A 28 3.08 -7.03 -2.15
N PRO A 29 4.00 -7.30 -1.21
CA PRO A 29 4.12 -8.65 -0.66
C PRO A 29 2.79 -9.15 -0.10
N GLY A 30 2.41 -10.37 -0.49
CA GLY A 30 1.13 -10.94 -0.10
C GLY A 30 0.92 -11.01 1.41
N ASN A 31 1.98 -11.37 2.15
CA ASN A 31 1.92 -11.42 3.61
C ASN A 31 1.64 -10.04 4.21
N LEU A 32 2.13 -8.97 3.60
CA LEU A 32 1.88 -7.60 4.07
C LEU A 32 0.48 -7.13 3.70
N MET A 33 -0.02 -7.53 2.52
CA MET A 33 -1.41 -7.25 2.15
C MET A 33 -2.36 -7.85 3.18
N ASP A 34 -2.08 -9.08 3.62
CA ASP A 34 -2.91 -9.76 4.62
C ASP A 34 -2.90 -9.02 5.96
N GLU A 35 -1.80 -8.39 6.32
CA GLU A 35 -1.69 -7.63 7.57
C GLU A 35 -2.65 -6.45 7.65
N VAL A 36 -3.02 -5.87 6.52
CA VAL A 36 -3.88 -4.69 6.47
C VAL A 36 -5.23 -4.96 5.79
N GLY A 37 -5.52 -6.22 5.49
CA GLY A 37 -6.80 -6.58 4.86
C GLY A 37 -6.96 -6.06 3.44
N LEU A 38 -5.87 -5.91 2.70
CA LEU A 38 -5.89 -5.47 1.31
C LEU A 38 -5.96 -6.66 0.38
N THR A 39 -6.88 -6.60 -0.59
CA THR A 39 -7.10 -7.68 -1.55
C THR A 39 -6.54 -7.30 -2.91
N GLU A 40 -6.04 -8.29 -3.64
CA GLU A 40 -5.56 -8.07 -5.01
C GLU A 40 -6.64 -7.44 -5.87
N GLY A 41 -6.26 -6.42 -6.63
CA GLY A 41 -7.16 -5.67 -7.48
C GLY A 41 -7.79 -4.46 -6.83
N GLU A 42 -7.65 -4.29 -5.51
CA GLU A 42 -8.18 -3.09 -4.86
C GLU A 42 -7.46 -1.84 -5.32
N LYS A 43 -8.23 -0.78 -5.53
CA LYS A 43 -7.69 0.54 -5.83
C LYS A 43 -6.98 1.09 -4.61
N VAL A 44 -5.81 1.67 -4.82
CA VAL A 44 -5.02 2.31 -3.77
C VAL A 44 -4.54 3.68 -4.21
N LEU A 45 -4.37 4.56 -3.23
CA LEU A 45 -3.66 5.82 -3.39
C LEU A 45 -2.25 5.63 -2.85
N VAL A 46 -1.26 5.96 -3.66
CA VAL A 46 0.15 5.93 -3.27
C VAL A 46 0.64 7.36 -3.18
N ALA A 47 1.09 7.76 -2.01
CA ALA A 47 1.61 9.11 -1.77
C ALA A 47 3.07 9.01 -1.35
N SER A 48 3.96 9.62 -2.13
CA SER A 48 5.39 9.62 -1.81
C SER A 48 5.71 10.64 -0.73
N ILE A 49 6.30 10.17 0.37
CA ILE A 49 6.82 11.03 1.40
C ILE A 49 8.07 11.75 0.88
N THR A 50 8.81 11.08 0.02
CA THR A 50 10.08 11.59 -0.52
C THR A 50 9.87 12.75 -1.50
N SER A 51 8.97 12.59 -2.48
CA SER A 51 8.78 13.56 -3.56
C SER A 51 7.52 14.40 -3.43
N GLY A 52 6.55 13.94 -2.67
CA GLY A 52 5.23 14.54 -2.62
C GLY A 52 4.31 14.12 -3.76
N ASN A 53 4.79 13.34 -4.70
CA ASN A 53 3.97 12.85 -5.80
C ASN A 53 2.92 11.87 -5.31
N ARG A 54 1.76 11.89 -5.94
CA ARG A 54 0.62 11.04 -5.59
C ARG A 54 0.08 10.42 -6.87
N LEU A 55 -0.38 9.18 -6.76
CA LEU A 55 -1.02 8.50 -7.87
C LEU A 55 -2.02 7.47 -7.37
N GLU A 56 -2.96 7.14 -8.24
CA GLU A 56 -3.89 6.05 -8.00
C GLU A 56 -3.55 4.89 -8.92
N THR A 57 -3.60 3.69 -8.38
CA THR A 57 -3.38 2.45 -9.12
C THR A 57 -4.13 1.34 -8.40
N TYR A 58 -3.80 0.09 -8.66
CA TYR A 58 -4.38 -1.04 -7.93
C TYR A 58 -3.28 -1.94 -7.37
N ALA A 59 -3.61 -2.66 -6.32
CA ALA A 59 -2.68 -3.56 -5.66
C ALA A 59 -2.59 -4.88 -6.42
N GLN A 60 -1.38 -5.34 -6.64
CA GLN A 60 -1.08 -6.66 -7.19
C GLN A 60 -0.38 -7.46 -6.10
N ARG A 61 -0.86 -8.69 -5.88
CA ARG A 61 -0.29 -9.55 -4.85
C ARG A 61 1.03 -10.14 -5.35
N GLY A 62 2.11 -9.78 -4.70
CA GLY A 62 3.43 -10.32 -4.97
C GLY A 62 3.80 -11.45 -4.02
N PRO A 63 4.95 -12.09 -4.25
CA PRO A 63 5.48 -13.09 -3.31
C PRO A 63 5.64 -12.51 -1.92
N ASP A 64 5.51 -13.35 -0.90
CA ASP A 64 5.79 -12.94 0.47
C ASP A 64 7.20 -12.42 0.59
N GLY A 65 7.38 -11.37 1.38
CA GLY A 65 8.68 -10.74 1.54
C GLY A 65 8.59 -9.25 1.80
N ILE A 66 9.50 -8.51 1.18
CA ILE A 66 9.70 -7.09 1.43
C ILE A 66 9.69 -6.22 0.16
N GLU A 67 9.41 -6.81 -0.99
CA GLU A 67 9.51 -6.09 -2.28
C GLU A 67 8.23 -5.33 -2.59
N PHE A 68 8.34 -4.00 -2.66
CA PHE A 68 7.28 -3.12 -3.16
C PHE A 68 7.72 -2.61 -4.52
N ILE A 69 6.96 -2.93 -5.56
CA ILE A 69 7.36 -2.65 -6.94
C ILE A 69 6.30 -1.78 -7.62
N ILE A 70 6.73 -0.62 -8.13
CA ILE A 70 5.86 0.25 -8.93
C ILE A 70 6.00 -0.16 -10.38
N ASN A 71 4.89 -0.49 -11.02
CA ASN A 71 4.85 -0.96 -12.41
C ASN A 71 4.17 0.03 -13.33
N GLY A 72 4.60 0.06 -14.58
CA GLY A 72 3.98 0.85 -15.64
C GLY A 72 4.27 2.33 -15.54
N GLY A 73 3.37 3.13 -16.08
CA GLY A 73 3.51 4.59 -16.11
C GLY A 73 3.70 5.23 -14.76
N ALA A 74 3.18 4.60 -13.70
CA ALA A 74 3.36 5.08 -12.33
C ALA A 74 4.84 5.20 -11.94
N ALA A 75 5.71 4.38 -12.55
CA ALA A 75 7.15 4.40 -12.26
C ALA A 75 7.84 5.70 -12.70
N HIS A 76 7.19 6.51 -13.53
CA HIS A 76 7.69 7.86 -13.86
C HIS A 76 7.45 8.84 -12.73
N ARG A 77 6.46 8.58 -11.87
CA ARG A 77 6.10 9.48 -10.78
C ARG A 77 6.72 9.07 -9.46
N ILE A 78 6.77 7.78 -9.20
CA ILE A 78 7.31 7.23 -7.96
C ILE A 78 8.23 6.10 -8.35
N THR A 79 9.48 6.14 -7.90
CA THR A 79 10.49 5.20 -8.32
C THR A 79 11.23 4.56 -7.14
N LYS A 80 12.15 3.66 -7.47
CA LYS A 80 12.97 2.93 -6.50
C LYS A 80 13.63 3.87 -5.50
N GLY A 81 13.57 3.51 -4.23
CA GLY A 81 14.17 4.26 -3.14
C GLY A 81 13.24 5.28 -2.51
N GLU A 82 12.09 5.56 -3.10
CA GLU A 82 11.14 6.47 -2.50
C GLU A 82 10.38 5.78 -1.37
N ARG A 83 10.06 6.57 -0.37
CA ARG A 83 9.29 6.14 0.79
C ARG A 83 7.87 6.59 0.59
N VAL A 84 6.92 5.67 0.70
CA VAL A 84 5.53 5.96 0.36
C VAL A 84 4.56 5.59 1.47
N THR A 85 3.39 6.22 1.41
CA THR A 85 2.19 5.80 2.13
C THR A 85 1.24 5.20 1.11
N ILE A 86 0.70 4.03 1.40
CA ILE A 86 -0.28 3.36 0.54
C ILE A 86 -1.58 3.24 1.32
N MET A 87 -2.67 3.71 0.74
CA MET A 87 -3.98 3.78 1.41
C MET A 87 -5.07 3.19 0.55
N ALA A 88 -6.00 2.48 1.21
CA ALA A 88 -7.23 2.00 0.59
C ALA A 88 -8.42 2.34 1.46
N TRP A 89 -9.58 2.52 0.84
CA TRP A 89 -10.82 2.92 1.51
C TRP A 89 -11.88 1.86 1.37
N GLY A 90 -12.76 1.81 2.36
CA GLY A 90 -13.95 0.98 2.33
C GLY A 90 -15.20 1.84 2.40
N LEU A 91 -16.28 1.36 1.81
CA LEU A 91 -17.59 2.00 1.89
C LEU A 91 -18.34 1.48 3.12
N SER A 92 -18.84 2.39 3.94
CA SER A 92 -19.56 2.04 5.14
C SER A 92 -20.51 3.17 5.52
N GLU A 93 -21.59 2.86 6.23
CA GLU A 93 -22.49 3.89 6.75
C GLU A 93 -21.88 4.61 7.95
N GLY A 94 -21.06 3.91 8.73
CA GLY A 94 -20.40 4.48 9.90
C GLY A 94 -18.90 4.23 9.86
N PRO A 95 -18.13 4.88 10.76
CA PRO A 95 -16.69 4.75 10.79
C PRO A 95 -16.22 3.31 10.91
N ILE A 96 -15.15 2.99 10.18
CA ILE A 96 -14.44 1.71 10.31
C ILE A 96 -13.07 1.99 10.92
N VAL A 97 -12.53 1.02 11.62
CA VAL A 97 -11.20 1.14 12.21
C VAL A 97 -10.19 0.61 11.20
N ALA A 98 -9.31 1.49 10.72
CA ALA A 98 -8.32 1.12 9.72
C ALA A 98 -7.28 0.15 10.28
N GLU A 99 -6.91 -0.83 9.49
CA GLU A 99 -5.76 -1.67 9.76
C GLU A 99 -4.53 -0.96 9.17
N ARG A 100 -3.56 -0.66 10.02
CA ARG A 100 -2.45 0.19 9.66
C ARG A 100 -1.16 -0.38 10.20
N ILE A 101 -0.12 -0.43 9.36
CA ILE A 101 1.23 -0.81 9.76
C ILE A 101 2.21 0.29 9.38
N VAL A 102 3.26 0.42 10.17
CA VAL A 102 4.37 1.32 9.93
C VAL A 102 5.62 0.48 9.67
N MET A 103 6.42 0.88 8.70
CA MET A 103 7.56 0.10 8.25
C MET A 103 8.86 0.89 8.40
N ASN A 104 9.96 0.17 8.57
CA ASN A 104 11.30 0.74 8.54
C ASN A 104 11.87 0.67 7.12
N GLU A 105 13.12 1.09 6.92
CA GLU A 105 13.76 1.12 5.60
C GLU A 105 14.04 -0.26 5.00
N LYS A 106 13.83 -1.32 5.75
CA LYS A 106 13.93 -2.70 5.25
C LYS A 106 12.56 -3.33 5.00
N ASN A 107 11.50 -2.52 5.04
CA ASN A 107 10.12 -2.96 4.93
C ASN A 107 9.72 -4.00 5.99
N GLU A 108 10.29 -3.87 7.17
CA GLU A 108 9.89 -4.63 8.34
C GLU A 108 8.86 -3.83 9.13
N ILE A 109 7.87 -4.52 9.69
CA ILE A 109 6.82 -3.86 10.48
C ILE A 109 7.41 -3.47 11.83
N ILE A 110 7.32 -2.18 12.17
CA ILE A 110 7.80 -1.66 13.46
C ILE A 110 6.69 -1.14 14.35
N ASP A 111 5.49 -0.98 13.81
CA ASP A 111 4.32 -0.56 14.60
C ASP A 111 3.05 -0.98 13.87
N ARG A 112 1.98 -1.13 14.63
CA ARG A 112 0.69 -1.57 14.12
C ARG A 112 -0.43 -0.93 14.93
N SER A 113 -1.50 -0.51 14.25
CA SER A 113 -2.72 -0.07 14.90
C SER A 113 -3.93 -0.59 14.11
N GLY A 114 -5.06 -0.69 14.81
CA GLY A 114 -6.28 -1.21 14.24
C GLY A 114 -6.58 -2.63 14.68
N PRO A 115 -7.77 -3.14 14.32
CA PRO A 115 -8.19 -4.44 14.78
C PRO A 115 -7.38 -5.54 14.09
N LYS A 116 -6.45 -6.12 14.82
CA LYS A 116 -5.86 -7.37 14.37
C LYS A 116 -6.84 -8.47 14.72
N LYS A 117 -7.25 -9.23 13.72
CA LYS A 117 -8.05 -10.42 13.97
C LYS A 117 -7.17 -11.51 14.53
N ASP A 118 -7.31 -11.72 15.81
CA ASP A 118 -6.78 -12.92 16.42
C ASP A 118 -7.74 -14.06 16.08
N VAL A 119 -7.20 -15.10 15.60
CA VAL A 119 -7.97 -16.29 15.29
C VAL A 119 -7.89 -17.23 16.45
#